data_5f90ee1292d4f2b1e35a05803783a112
#
_entry.id   5f90ee1292d4f2b1e35a05803783a112
#
_cell.length_a   1.000
_cell.length_b   1.000
_cell.length_c   1.000
_cell.angle_alpha   90.00
_cell.angle_beta   90.00
_cell.angle_gamma   90.00
#
_symmetry.space_group_name_H-M   'P 1'
#
loop_
_entity.id
_entity.type
_entity.pdbx_description
1 polymer ?
#
loop_
_entity_poly.entity_id
_entity_poly.type
_entity_poly.pdbx_seq_one_letter_code
_entity_poly.pdbx_strand_id
1 'polypeptide(L)'
;MNIKYIETDTKCFVQAFNEDETCLSTIVLDIKCDEYPRYKEYCNGDKLIKIIRVETNPHYVGKGIASKLIKLALKKYKNYNFILLCSPCKRLENTDTLKTVTDLQIFYSKFGFVRTNELLPTMIYKAI
;
A
#
# COMPACT_ATOMS: atom_id res chain seq x y z
N MET A 1 12.68 8.93 13.27
CA MET A 1 11.79 8.92 12.09
C MET A 1 10.39 9.38 12.49
N ASN A 2 9.88 10.39 11.84
CA ASN A 2 8.57 10.96 12.11
C ASN A 2 7.54 10.41 11.13
N ILE A 3 6.40 9.98 11.64
CA ILE A 3 5.29 9.47 10.82
C ILE A 3 4.18 10.52 10.81
N LYS A 4 3.69 10.86 9.63
CA LYS A 4 2.56 11.77 9.44
C LYS A 4 1.43 11.06 8.72
N TYR A 5 0.20 11.35 9.15
CA TYR A 5 -1.03 10.88 8.51
C TYR A 5 -1.78 12.11 8.02
N ILE A 6 -2.05 12.16 6.72
CA ILE A 6 -2.82 13.25 6.11
C ILE A 6 -4.06 12.64 5.48
N GLU A 7 -5.23 12.93 6.03
CA GLU A 7 -6.51 12.48 5.49
C GLU A 7 -7.22 13.59 4.75
N THR A 8 -7.71 13.25 3.58
CA THR A 8 -8.68 14.05 2.82
C THR A 8 -10.01 13.30 2.79
N ASP A 9 -11.00 13.81 2.05
CA ASP A 9 -12.29 13.14 1.94
C ASP A 9 -12.18 11.72 1.34
N THR A 10 -11.20 11.49 0.45
CA THR A 10 -11.09 10.23 -0.29
C THR A 10 -9.77 9.50 -0.10
N LYS A 11 -8.75 10.16 0.47
CA LYS A 11 -7.39 9.62 0.54
C LYS A 11 -6.81 9.71 1.94
N CYS A 12 -5.87 8.81 2.23
CA CYS A 12 -5.00 8.94 3.38
C CYS A 12 -3.56 8.73 2.92
N PHE A 13 -2.70 9.68 3.28
CA PHE A 13 -1.27 9.61 3.01
C PHE A 13 -0.57 9.24 4.31
N VAL A 14 0.16 8.13 4.31
CA VAL A 14 0.99 7.73 5.44
C VAL A 14 2.44 7.96 5.03
N GLN A 15 3.12 8.90 5.69
CA GLN A 15 4.43 9.35 5.28
C GLN A 15 5.44 9.23 6.41
N ALA A 16 6.66 8.82 6.06
CA ALA A 16 7.79 8.79 6.98
C ALA A 16 8.79 9.87 6.61
N PHE A 17 9.26 10.59 7.59
CA PHE A 17 10.26 11.65 7.45
C PHE A 17 11.43 11.41 8.39
N ASN A 18 12.62 11.80 7.97
CA ASN A 18 13.77 11.82 8.88
C ASN A 18 13.80 13.16 9.65
N GLU A 19 14.85 13.37 10.45
CA GLU A 19 14.97 14.56 11.31
C GLU A 19 15.10 15.86 10.53
N ASP A 20 15.63 15.83 9.31
CA ASP A 20 15.78 17.01 8.45
C ASP A 20 14.57 17.24 7.55
N GLU A 21 13.45 16.59 7.83
CA GLU A 21 12.20 16.68 7.08
C GLU A 21 12.25 16.13 5.65
N THR A 22 13.25 15.31 5.33
CA THR A 22 13.27 14.58 4.06
C THR A 22 12.24 13.45 4.10
N CYS A 23 11.39 13.37 3.08
CA CYS A 23 10.42 12.29 2.97
C CYS A 23 11.14 11.00 2.57
N LEU A 24 11.02 9.98 3.41
CA LEU A 24 11.67 8.69 3.20
C LEU A 24 10.79 7.72 2.42
N SER A 25 9.50 7.74 2.69
CA SER A 25 8.53 6.85 2.04
C SER A 25 7.12 7.39 2.22
N THR A 26 6.24 7.06 1.27
CA THR A 26 4.82 7.44 1.30
C THR A 26 3.97 6.27 0.84
N ILE A 27 2.89 6.02 1.57
CA ILE A 27 1.81 5.13 1.14
C ILE A 27 0.58 5.99 0.89
N VAL A 28 -0.06 5.80 -0.26
CA VAL A 28 -1.30 6.48 -0.62
C VAL A 28 -2.42 5.47 -0.60
N LEU A 29 -3.44 5.74 0.22
CA LEU A 29 -4.61 4.90 0.39
C LEU A 29 -5.84 5.60 -0.16
N ASP A 30 -6.69 4.85 -0.89
CA ASP A 30 -8.05 5.29 -1.21
C ASP A 30 -8.97 4.73 -0.13
N ILE A 31 -9.53 5.62 0.70
CA ILE A 31 -10.36 5.23 1.85
C ILE A 31 -11.85 5.23 1.51
N LYS A 32 -12.20 5.44 0.24
CA LYS A 32 -13.58 5.44 -0.26
C LYS A 32 -13.80 4.46 -1.40
N CYS A 33 -12.88 3.54 -1.64
CA CYS A 33 -12.99 2.61 -2.77
C CYS A 33 -14.17 1.64 -2.63
N ASP A 34 -14.66 1.39 -1.41
CA ASP A 34 -15.84 0.58 -1.16
C ASP A 34 -17.12 1.20 -1.74
N GLU A 35 -17.11 2.48 -2.09
CA GLU A 35 -18.22 3.14 -2.76
C GLU A 35 -18.27 2.83 -4.27
N TYR A 36 -17.20 2.28 -4.85
CA TYR A 36 -17.16 1.94 -6.26
C TYR A 36 -17.77 0.54 -6.51
N PRO A 37 -18.74 0.43 -7.44
CA PRO A 37 -19.41 -0.87 -7.70
C PRO A 37 -18.44 -2.01 -8.03
N ARG A 38 -17.35 -1.72 -8.74
CA ARG A 38 -16.37 -2.74 -9.16
C ARG A 38 -15.64 -3.40 -8.00
N TYR A 39 -15.64 -2.78 -6.82
CA TYR A 39 -14.96 -3.33 -5.65
C TYR A 39 -15.89 -3.99 -4.64
N LYS A 40 -17.19 -4.00 -4.90
CA LYS A 40 -18.16 -4.53 -3.94
C LYS A 40 -17.95 -5.98 -3.58
N GLU A 41 -17.50 -6.78 -4.53
CA GLU A 41 -17.24 -8.21 -4.28
C GLU A 41 -16.13 -8.44 -3.23
N TYR A 42 -15.23 -7.47 -3.05
CA TYR A 42 -14.14 -7.55 -2.08
C TYR A 42 -14.51 -7.03 -0.71
N CYS A 43 -15.63 -6.35 -0.58
CA CYS A 43 -16.04 -5.74 0.69
C CYS A 43 -16.64 -6.76 1.64
N ASN A 44 -17.43 -7.72 1.12
CA ASN A 44 -18.12 -8.74 1.92
C ASN A 44 -18.89 -8.15 3.11
N GLY A 45 -19.50 -6.97 2.91
CA GLY A 45 -20.18 -6.24 3.98
C GLY A 45 -19.26 -5.39 4.84
N ASP A 46 -17.97 -5.46 4.65
CA ASP A 46 -16.97 -4.67 5.37
C ASP A 46 -16.50 -3.48 4.52
N LYS A 47 -15.82 -2.55 5.17
CA LYS A 47 -15.20 -1.43 4.46
C LYS A 47 -13.92 -1.90 3.79
N LEU A 48 -13.61 -1.28 2.66
CA LEU A 48 -12.45 -1.62 1.84
C LEU A 48 -11.57 -0.40 1.63
N ILE A 49 -10.27 -0.60 1.75
CA ILE A 49 -9.25 0.41 1.45
C ILE A 49 -8.38 -0.12 0.33
N LYS A 50 -8.11 0.72 -0.66
CA LYS A 50 -7.18 0.39 -1.73
C LYS A 50 -5.83 1.05 -1.48
N ILE A 51 -4.77 0.27 -1.53
CA ILE A 51 -3.41 0.80 -1.57
C ILE A 51 -3.15 1.20 -3.02
N ILE A 52 -3.11 2.52 -3.27
CA ILE A 52 -2.92 3.06 -4.62
C ILE A 52 -1.44 3.05 -4.98
N ARG A 53 -0.59 3.41 -4.02
CA ARG A 53 0.83 3.61 -4.28
C ARG A 53 1.65 3.40 -3.01
N VAL A 54 2.81 2.80 -3.20
CA VAL A 54 3.85 2.69 -2.18
C VAL A 54 5.13 3.18 -2.83
N GLU A 55 5.66 4.30 -2.34
CA GLU A 55 6.89 4.90 -2.86
C GLU A 55 7.92 5.04 -1.76
N THR A 56 9.15 4.73 -2.08
CA THR A 56 10.28 4.93 -1.17
C THR A 56 11.34 5.76 -1.88
N ASN A 57 11.88 6.74 -1.16
CA ASN A 57 12.99 7.54 -1.65
C ASN A 57 14.14 6.59 -2.05
N PRO A 58 14.70 6.72 -3.28
CA PRO A 58 15.73 5.81 -3.78
C PRO A 58 16.93 5.63 -2.85
N HIS A 59 17.29 6.67 -2.11
CA HIS A 59 18.41 6.62 -1.17
C HIS A 59 18.14 5.80 0.09
N TYR A 60 16.88 5.42 0.32
CA TYR A 60 16.43 4.72 1.54
C TYR A 60 15.74 3.39 1.25
N VAL A 61 15.87 2.88 0.03
CA VAL A 61 15.32 1.57 -0.35
C VAL A 61 16.06 0.46 0.41
N GLY A 62 15.33 -0.58 0.77
CA GLY A 62 15.90 -1.75 1.45
C GLY A 62 16.08 -1.58 2.96
N LYS A 63 15.60 -0.50 3.54
CA LYS A 63 15.72 -0.22 4.98
C LYS A 63 14.48 -0.57 5.79
N GLY A 64 13.47 -1.19 5.17
CA GLY A 64 12.26 -1.61 5.85
C GLY A 64 11.26 -0.49 6.14
N ILE A 65 11.44 0.71 5.58
CA ILE A 65 10.57 1.85 5.85
C ILE A 65 9.19 1.63 5.27
N ALA A 66 9.08 1.20 4.01
CA ALA A 66 7.80 0.90 3.38
C ALA A 66 7.05 -0.19 4.16
N SER A 67 7.75 -1.23 4.61
CA SER A 67 7.16 -2.29 5.43
C SER A 67 6.55 -1.74 6.72
N LYS A 68 7.25 -0.81 7.35
CA LYS A 68 6.75 -0.16 8.56
C LYS A 68 5.48 0.64 8.28
N LEU A 69 5.44 1.38 7.16
CA LEU A 69 4.25 2.16 6.79
C LEU A 69 3.07 1.27 6.48
N ILE A 70 3.28 0.14 5.80
CA ILE A 70 2.21 -0.82 5.51
C ILE A 70 1.62 -1.36 6.82
N LYS A 71 2.47 -1.76 7.77
CA LYS A 71 2.01 -2.23 9.08
C LYS A 71 1.22 -1.16 9.82
N LEU A 72 1.65 0.09 9.74
CA LEU A 72 0.93 1.20 10.38
C LEU A 72 -0.43 1.44 9.72
N ALA A 73 -0.52 1.34 8.40
CA ALA A 73 -1.78 1.47 7.68
C ALA A 73 -2.76 0.37 8.07
N LEU A 74 -2.30 -0.88 8.12
CA LEU A 74 -3.13 -2.02 8.53
C LEU A 74 -3.61 -1.86 9.97
N LYS A 75 -2.77 -1.33 10.84
CA LYS A 75 -3.12 -1.08 12.24
C LYS A 75 -4.14 0.06 12.37
N LYS A 76 -3.94 1.16 11.64
CA LYS A 76 -4.85 2.31 11.67
C LYS A 76 -6.26 1.94 11.22
N TYR A 77 -6.36 1.08 10.22
CA TYR A 77 -7.62 0.64 9.64
C TYR A 77 -7.85 -0.86 9.89
N LYS A 78 -7.66 -1.31 11.11
CA LYS A 78 -7.63 -2.74 11.48
C LYS A 78 -8.91 -3.51 11.16
N ASN A 79 -10.05 -2.82 11.04
CA ASN A 79 -11.33 -3.46 10.75
C ASN A 79 -11.70 -3.40 9.26
N TYR A 80 -10.78 -2.95 8.41
CA TYR A 80 -11.00 -2.78 7.00
C TYR A 80 -10.32 -3.89 6.21
N ASN A 81 -10.97 -4.33 5.14
CA ASN A 81 -10.30 -5.13 4.12
C ASN A 81 -9.42 -4.22 3.27
N PHE A 82 -8.37 -4.75 2.69
CA PHE A 82 -7.48 -4.00 1.81
C PHE A 82 -7.37 -4.70 0.46
N ILE A 83 -7.22 -3.90 -0.59
CA ILE A 83 -6.98 -4.38 -1.95
C ILE A 83 -5.82 -3.59 -2.56
N LEU A 84 -5.03 -4.25 -3.38
CA LEU A 84 -3.97 -3.59 -4.16
C LEU A 84 -3.75 -4.33 -5.47
N LEU A 85 -3.16 -3.62 -6.42
CA LEU A 85 -2.70 -4.18 -7.68
C LEU A 85 -1.17 -4.21 -7.65
N CYS A 86 -0.58 -5.39 -7.86
CA CYS A 86 0.87 -5.55 -7.93
C CYS A 86 1.36 -5.04 -9.28
N SER A 87 1.51 -3.73 -9.40
CA SER A 87 1.99 -3.09 -10.61
C SER A 87 3.33 -2.42 -10.32
N PRO A 88 4.43 -2.88 -10.92
CA PRO A 88 5.72 -2.22 -10.74
C PRO A 88 5.63 -0.80 -11.29
N CYS A 89 5.98 0.18 -10.47
CA CYS A 89 6.09 1.55 -10.92
C CYS A 89 7.35 1.69 -11.77
N LYS A 90 7.18 2.21 -13.00
CA LYS A 90 8.32 2.65 -13.78
C LYS A 90 8.85 3.92 -13.15
N ARG A 91 9.98 3.81 -12.47
CA ARG A 91 10.68 4.99 -12.02
C ARG A 91 11.58 5.47 -13.14
N LEU A 92 11.64 6.78 -13.32
CA LEU A 92 12.48 7.41 -14.33
C LEU A 92 13.97 7.24 -14.03
N GLU A 93 14.30 6.93 -12.78
CA GLU A 93 15.68 6.82 -12.31
C GLU A 93 15.88 5.46 -11.61
N ASN A 94 17.01 4.81 -11.89
CA ASN A 94 17.43 3.54 -11.28
C ASN A 94 16.50 2.36 -11.56
N THR A 95 16.54 1.87 -12.79
CA THR A 95 15.87 0.65 -13.20
C THR A 95 16.34 -0.59 -12.44
N ASP A 96 17.49 -0.53 -11.79
CA ASP A 96 18.09 -1.67 -11.08
C ASP A 96 17.29 -2.10 -9.85
N THR A 97 16.38 -1.24 -9.35
CA THR A 97 15.58 -1.52 -8.17
C THR A 97 14.11 -1.81 -8.51
N LEU A 98 13.78 -1.96 -9.79
CA LEU A 98 12.41 -2.28 -10.19
C LEU A 98 12.02 -3.68 -9.71
N LYS A 99 11.00 -3.73 -8.87
CA LYS A 99 10.44 -5.00 -8.43
C LYS A 99 9.58 -5.58 -9.54
N THR A 100 9.71 -6.88 -9.76
CA THR A 100 8.79 -7.61 -10.65
C THR A 100 7.44 -7.80 -9.95
N VAL A 101 6.41 -8.20 -10.71
CA VAL A 101 5.11 -8.55 -10.13
C VAL A 101 5.28 -9.64 -9.07
N THR A 102 6.10 -10.65 -9.36
CA THR A 102 6.37 -11.74 -8.40
C THR A 102 7.02 -11.23 -7.13
N ASP A 103 8.00 -10.33 -7.25
CA ASP A 103 8.65 -9.73 -6.07
C ASP A 103 7.65 -8.98 -5.20
N LEU A 104 6.74 -8.22 -5.83
CA LEU A 104 5.70 -7.48 -5.12
C LEU A 104 4.71 -8.42 -4.44
N GLN A 105 4.33 -9.53 -5.09
CA GLN A 105 3.46 -10.53 -4.49
C GLN A 105 4.09 -11.17 -3.26
N ILE A 106 5.37 -11.50 -3.33
CA ILE A 106 6.12 -12.04 -2.19
C ILE A 106 6.17 -11.01 -1.06
N PHE A 107 6.46 -9.75 -1.42
CA PHE A 107 6.55 -8.67 -0.45
C PHE A 107 5.23 -8.48 0.30
N TYR A 108 4.11 -8.35 -0.42
CA TYR A 108 2.80 -8.13 0.20
C TYR A 108 2.27 -9.35 0.94
N SER A 109 2.62 -10.57 0.50
CA SER A 109 2.19 -11.78 1.19
C SER A 109 2.69 -11.86 2.63
N LYS A 110 3.81 -11.21 2.93
CA LYS A 110 4.36 -11.15 4.29
C LYS A 110 3.45 -10.42 5.28
N PHE A 111 2.56 -9.57 4.77
CA PHE A 111 1.61 -8.82 5.60
C PHE A 111 0.24 -9.49 5.68
N GLY A 112 0.05 -10.61 5.00
CA GLY A 112 -1.22 -11.32 4.98
C GLY A 112 -2.06 -11.11 3.73
N PHE A 113 -1.53 -10.41 2.71
CA PHE A 113 -2.21 -10.27 1.43
C PHE A 113 -2.15 -11.59 0.66
N VAL A 114 -3.24 -11.94 -0.01
CA VAL A 114 -3.34 -13.13 -0.83
C VAL A 114 -3.79 -12.75 -2.24
N ARG A 115 -3.35 -13.55 -3.22
CA ARG A 115 -3.73 -13.33 -4.62
C ARG A 115 -5.19 -13.66 -4.84
N THR A 116 -5.83 -12.91 -5.74
CA THR A 116 -7.16 -13.24 -6.26
C THR A 116 -7.01 -14.11 -7.50
N ASN A 117 -8.13 -14.66 -7.98
CA ASN A 117 -8.16 -15.46 -9.21
C ASN A 117 -8.34 -14.62 -10.48
N GLU A 118 -8.09 -13.33 -10.39
CA GLU A 118 -8.24 -12.42 -11.51
C GLU A 118 -7.03 -12.46 -12.44
N LEU A 119 -7.23 -12.04 -13.71
CA LEU A 119 -6.16 -11.90 -14.67
C LEU A 119 -5.14 -10.84 -14.26
N LEU A 120 -5.62 -9.76 -13.63
CA LEU A 120 -4.73 -8.74 -13.08
C LEU A 120 -4.11 -9.21 -11.77
N PRO A 121 -2.87 -8.84 -11.48
CA PRO A 121 -2.19 -9.28 -10.26
C PRO A 121 -2.71 -8.53 -9.03
N THR A 122 -3.97 -8.76 -8.71
CA THR A 122 -4.66 -8.16 -7.57
C THR A 122 -4.43 -9.01 -6.33
N MET A 123 -4.21 -8.35 -5.20
CA MET A 123 -4.09 -9.00 -3.90
C MET A 123 -5.07 -8.39 -2.92
N ILE A 124 -5.57 -9.20 -2.00
CA ILE A 124 -6.50 -8.76 -0.96
C ILE A 124 -6.00 -9.16 0.42
N TYR A 125 -6.36 -8.33 1.39
CA TYR A 125 -6.14 -8.58 2.82
C TYR A 125 -7.50 -8.49 3.49
N LYS A 126 -7.85 -9.53 4.26
CA LYS A 126 -9.12 -9.55 5.00
C LYS A 126 -8.88 -9.12 6.43
N ALA A 127 -9.75 -8.24 6.93
CA ALA A 127 -9.72 -7.83 8.32
C ALA A 127 -9.87 -9.03 9.24
N ILE A 128 -9.11 -9.01 10.32
CA ILE A 128 -9.11 -10.08 11.32
C ILE A 128 -10.23 -9.84 12.34
#